data_4c205af496b0e94ee2ba18e8f829b44c
#
_entry.id   4c205af496b0e94ee2ba18e8f829b44c
#
_cell.length_a   1.000
_cell.length_b   1.000
_cell.length_c   1.000
_cell.angle_alpha   90.00
_cell.angle_beta   90.00
_cell.angle_gamma   90.00
#
_symmetry.space_group_name_H-M   'P 1'
#
loop_
_entity.id
_entity.type
_entity.pdbx_description
1 polymer ?
#
loop_
_entity_poly.entity_id
_entity_poly.type
_entity_poly.pdbx_seq_one_letter_code
_entity_poly.pdbx_strand_id
1 'polypeptide(L)'
;MNPTKEQIKRVRDLLVNHDLTDDDQSWQQVHKYADDILAGRIKACKQVRKAAERHFKDVYRSLYDPNYPYEFDPTKAQRVIDFYSFIKHTKGKLARTVMKLMPWQQFCVGSIVGWVHKGTGYRRFKQANIWVARKNGKSTLASGLALYFLVADGEVGAEIYSIAVKKDQAKIVFDDAVRMLSMSELKTILNLKRDSITFDEQFAKFIPLASDSNSLDGLNTHVFIADELHSWKDRNLWGVMETSTGAREQPLAFSISTAGWILDGIGKELFDDGVTILENYGMEENVFTMNYTLDENDKFNDRSVWIKANPCLGVSVKEDDIERLCRKAERLASERPNFLTKRLNVWVNNAESWLNLDKLYKCADPNARIEDFEGRDCVIGVDFADYLDLTSVCYLFPNPDGTFNTFYENFLPSSAMDKVSEQMRQRYYKLDDEGYLNILSAESMDYTTLATVLEEAVARFNVQTIAYDPYHMTAIAAQLEKKKFPMVSITQSKANLSEASKLLERYIYDGSFIYDGNKTFEWAASCAVVKTDDHSNIKVFRENHNTQKIDPVIATIIALSMAEIQEKPKKSPYTGRNGRGLIVLD
;
A
#
# COMPACT_ATOMS: atom_id res chain seq x y z
N MET A 1 -3.14 17.98 28.08
CA MET A 1 -1.98 17.50 28.92
C MET A 1 -1.29 16.34 28.20
N ASN A 2 0.05 16.28 28.15
CA ASN A 2 0.79 15.11 27.60
C ASN A 2 1.56 14.45 28.75
N PRO A 3 1.11 13.28 29.24
CA PRO A 3 1.71 12.61 30.40
C PRO A 3 3.15 12.15 30.15
N THR A 4 3.99 12.27 31.19
CA THR A 4 5.38 11.79 31.18
C THR A 4 5.46 10.26 31.27
N LYS A 5 6.62 9.69 30.95
CA LYS A 5 6.84 8.23 31.07
C LYS A 5 6.65 7.73 32.51
N GLU A 6 7.02 8.53 33.52
CA GLU A 6 6.86 8.18 34.93
C GLU A 6 5.38 8.18 35.34
N GLN A 7 4.60 9.16 34.88
CA GLN A 7 3.17 9.23 35.10
C GLN A 7 2.43 8.06 34.46
N ILE A 8 2.81 7.70 33.24
CA ILE A 8 2.30 6.50 32.55
C ILE A 8 2.64 5.22 33.36
N LYS A 9 3.88 5.08 33.83
CA LYS A 9 4.31 3.94 34.65
C LYS A 9 3.45 3.81 35.90
N ARG A 10 3.23 4.93 36.62
CA ARG A 10 2.39 4.92 37.84
C ARG A 10 0.97 4.40 37.58
N VAL A 11 0.36 4.76 36.46
CA VAL A 11 -0.99 4.29 36.11
C VAL A 11 -0.97 2.80 35.75
N ARG A 12 0.06 2.33 35.06
CA ARG A 12 0.26 0.91 34.77
C ARG A 12 0.37 0.07 36.05
N ASP A 13 1.23 0.50 36.96
CA ASP A 13 1.46 -0.18 38.25
C ASP A 13 0.18 -0.22 39.11
N LEU A 14 -0.73 0.75 38.93
CA LEU A 14 -1.99 0.84 39.68
C LEU A 14 -3.10 -0.05 39.09
N LEU A 15 -3.22 -0.18 37.77
CA LEU A 15 -4.41 -0.69 37.12
C LEU A 15 -4.22 -2.06 36.46
N VAL A 16 -2.97 -2.49 36.24
CA VAL A 16 -2.73 -3.74 35.53
C VAL A 16 -2.82 -4.94 36.49
N ASN A 17 -3.72 -5.86 36.15
CA ASN A 17 -3.78 -7.16 36.83
C ASN A 17 -2.86 -8.16 36.10
N HIS A 18 -1.73 -8.48 36.72
CA HIS A 18 -0.74 -9.40 36.18
C HIS A 18 -1.10 -10.88 36.35
N ASP A 19 -2.10 -11.22 37.17
CA ASP A 19 -2.52 -12.59 37.41
C ASP A 19 -3.39 -13.15 36.26
N LEU A 20 -3.85 -12.30 35.35
CA LEU A 20 -4.62 -12.72 34.18
C LEU A 20 -3.77 -13.54 33.20
N THR A 21 -4.38 -14.59 32.68
CA THR A 21 -3.86 -15.40 31.57
C THR A 21 -4.45 -14.96 30.23
N ASP A 22 -3.89 -15.45 29.13
CA ASP A 22 -4.41 -15.15 27.79
C ASP A 22 -5.81 -15.74 27.52
N ASP A 23 -6.24 -16.73 28.34
CA ASP A 23 -7.57 -17.35 28.26
C ASP A 23 -8.68 -16.57 28.98
N ASP A 24 -8.30 -15.62 29.84
CA ASP A 24 -9.24 -14.82 30.62
C ASP A 24 -10.00 -13.83 29.72
N GLN A 25 -11.33 -13.89 29.77
CA GLN A 25 -12.21 -12.98 29.04
C GLN A 25 -12.63 -11.83 29.97
N SER A 26 -11.79 -10.82 30.06
CA SER A 26 -11.93 -9.72 31.02
C SER A 26 -11.59 -8.37 30.42
N TRP A 27 -12.35 -7.34 30.77
CA TRP A 27 -12.01 -5.96 30.43
C TRP A 27 -10.59 -5.55 30.90
N GLN A 28 -10.08 -6.18 31.96
CA GLN A 28 -8.73 -5.92 32.46
C GLN A 28 -7.63 -6.36 31.45
N GLN A 29 -7.94 -7.25 30.51
CA GLN A 29 -7.04 -7.61 29.42
C GLN A 29 -6.71 -6.41 28.53
N VAL A 30 -7.58 -5.39 28.47
CA VAL A 30 -7.30 -4.14 27.73
C VAL A 30 -6.07 -3.46 28.32
N HIS A 31 -5.99 -3.36 29.65
CA HIS A 31 -4.83 -2.76 30.31
C HIS A 31 -3.61 -3.68 30.27
N LYS A 32 -3.81 -4.98 30.55
CA LYS A 32 -2.73 -5.97 30.57
C LYS A 32 -2.04 -6.09 29.21
N TYR A 33 -2.79 -6.20 28.11
CA TYR A 33 -2.21 -6.29 26.77
C TYR A 33 -1.34 -5.08 26.43
N ALA A 34 -1.83 -3.89 26.70
CA ALA A 34 -1.05 -2.67 26.51
C ALA A 34 0.21 -2.62 27.37
N ASP A 35 0.13 -3.10 28.62
CA ASP A 35 1.28 -3.19 29.53
C ASP A 35 2.30 -4.22 29.06
N ASP A 36 1.86 -5.39 28.62
CA ASP A 36 2.73 -6.45 28.09
C ASP A 36 3.55 -5.97 26.87
N ILE A 37 2.93 -5.15 26.02
CA ILE A 37 3.62 -4.51 24.89
C ILE A 37 4.67 -3.50 25.38
N LEU A 38 4.30 -2.60 26.29
CA LEU A 38 5.21 -1.55 26.77
C LEU A 38 6.34 -2.10 27.65
N ALA A 39 6.10 -3.19 28.35
CA ALA A 39 7.10 -3.92 29.12
C ALA A 39 7.98 -4.84 28.24
N GLY A 40 7.66 -5.01 26.96
CA GLY A 40 8.40 -5.88 26.04
C GLY A 40 8.13 -7.37 26.22
N ARG A 41 7.10 -7.77 27.01
CA ARG A 41 6.66 -9.15 27.13
C ARG A 41 6.02 -9.68 25.84
N ILE A 42 5.33 -8.78 25.12
CA ILE A 42 4.84 -9.01 23.76
C ILE A 42 5.71 -8.19 22.79
N LYS A 43 6.35 -8.86 21.83
CA LYS A 43 7.12 -8.20 20.78
C LYS A 43 6.15 -7.55 19.78
N ALA A 44 6.22 -6.23 19.63
CA ALA A 44 5.32 -5.43 18.81
C ALA A 44 6.09 -4.39 17.98
N CYS A 45 5.52 -3.99 16.84
CA CYS A 45 6.03 -2.90 16.02
C CYS A 45 5.85 -1.53 16.69
N LYS A 46 6.53 -0.51 16.15
CA LYS A 46 6.45 0.88 16.64
C LYS A 46 5.01 1.37 16.76
N GLN A 47 4.16 1.09 15.77
CA GLN A 47 2.78 1.56 15.73
C GLN A 47 1.92 0.96 16.87
N VAL A 48 2.02 -0.35 17.08
CA VAL A 48 1.32 -1.04 18.17
C VAL A 48 1.79 -0.56 19.54
N ARG A 49 3.09 -0.28 19.70
CA ARG A 49 3.63 0.33 20.94
C ARG A 49 3.07 1.73 21.19
N LYS A 50 2.94 2.55 20.12
CA LYS A 50 2.34 3.88 20.21
C LYS A 50 0.85 3.82 20.58
N ALA A 51 0.10 2.85 20.06
CA ALA A 51 -1.30 2.63 20.45
C ALA A 51 -1.43 2.23 21.93
N ALA A 52 -0.55 1.34 22.42
CA ALA A 52 -0.49 0.97 23.84
C ALA A 52 -0.09 2.15 24.74
N GLU A 53 0.86 2.98 24.30
CA GLU A 53 1.25 4.21 25.01
C GLU A 53 0.09 5.22 25.05
N ARG A 54 -0.62 5.43 23.93
CA ARG A 54 -1.81 6.27 23.85
C ARG A 54 -2.86 5.83 24.87
N HIS A 55 -3.13 4.51 24.94
CA HIS A 55 -4.11 3.99 25.90
C HIS A 55 -3.80 4.42 27.34
N PHE A 56 -2.58 4.29 27.82
CA PHE A 56 -2.24 4.70 29.19
C PHE A 56 -2.13 6.22 29.37
N LYS A 57 -1.78 6.96 28.33
CA LYS A 57 -1.88 8.43 28.35
C LYS A 57 -3.33 8.89 28.54
N ASP A 58 -4.24 8.24 27.82
CA ASP A 58 -5.67 8.54 27.92
C ASP A 58 -6.23 8.16 29.30
N VAL A 59 -5.83 7.01 29.84
CA VAL A 59 -6.19 6.61 31.22
C VAL A 59 -5.64 7.60 32.25
N TYR A 60 -4.40 8.05 32.12
CA TYR A 60 -3.84 9.07 33.00
C TYR A 60 -4.65 10.39 32.94
N ARG A 61 -4.98 10.86 31.72
CA ARG A 61 -5.80 12.06 31.54
C ARG A 61 -7.20 11.89 32.14
N SER A 62 -7.80 10.73 31.93
CA SER A 62 -9.12 10.42 32.50
C SER A 62 -9.16 10.55 34.02
N LEU A 63 -8.08 10.15 34.70
CA LEU A 63 -7.97 10.14 36.16
C LEU A 63 -7.53 11.50 36.76
N TYR A 64 -6.67 12.24 36.04
CA TYR A 64 -5.97 13.39 36.62
C TYR A 64 -6.18 14.73 35.88
N ASP A 65 -6.88 14.72 34.73
CA ASP A 65 -7.21 15.95 33.99
C ASP A 65 -8.73 16.20 34.04
N PRO A 66 -9.20 17.15 34.87
CA PRO A 66 -10.63 17.47 35.00
C PRO A 66 -11.29 17.88 33.67
N ASN A 67 -10.50 18.44 32.75
CA ASN A 67 -10.99 18.90 31.45
C ASN A 67 -11.00 17.79 30.37
N TYR A 68 -10.49 16.62 30.71
CA TYR A 68 -10.50 15.51 29.75
C TYR A 68 -11.90 14.88 29.67
N PRO A 69 -12.56 14.94 28.50
CA PRO A 69 -13.98 14.60 28.40
C PRO A 69 -14.26 13.09 28.37
N TYR A 70 -13.23 12.24 28.36
CA TYR A 70 -13.40 10.80 28.18
C TYR A 70 -12.97 10.01 29.41
N GLU A 71 -13.60 8.86 29.59
CA GLU A 71 -13.27 7.86 30.61
C GLU A 71 -13.40 6.44 30.05
N PHE A 72 -12.74 5.48 30.70
CA PHE A 72 -12.87 4.08 30.36
C PHE A 72 -13.96 3.45 31.24
N ASP A 73 -15.04 2.96 30.59
CA ASP A 73 -16.14 2.23 31.23
C ASP A 73 -15.86 0.72 31.18
N PRO A 74 -15.44 0.10 32.29
CA PRO A 74 -15.16 -1.34 32.33
C PRO A 74 -16.40 -2.20 32.08
N THR A 75 -17.61 -1.70 32.40
CA THR A 75 -18.86 -2.44 32.19
C THR A 75 -19.16 -2.60 30.70
N LYS A 76 -18.98 -1.55 29.92
CA LYS A 76 -19.16 -1.59 28.47
C LYS A 76 -18.09 -2.42 27.78
N ALA A 77 -16.83 -2.30 28.23
CA ALA A 77 -15.75 -3.15 27.73
C ALA A 77 -15.99 -4.64 28.03
N GLN A 78 -16.44 -4.98 29.25
CA GLN A 78 -16.79 -6.35 29.61
C GLN A 78 -17.95 -6.87 28.77
N ARG A 79 -19.00 -6.05 28.60
CA ARG A 79 -20.19 -6.44 27.82
C ARG A 79 -19.84 -6.87 26.39
N VAL A 80 -18.98 -6.12 25.69
CA VAL A 80 -18.59 -6.50 24.32
C VAL A 80 -17.72 -7.76 24.32
N ILE A 81 -16.86 -7.97 25.32
CA ILE A 81 -16.04 -9.18 25.45
C ILE A 81 -16.93 -10.40 25.74
N ASP A 82 -17.85 -10.29 26.72
CA ASP A 82 -18.79 -11.36 27.10
C ASP A 82 -19.71 -11.75 25.94
N PHE A 83 -20.09 -10.78 25.11
CA PHE A 83 -20.95 -11.05 23.95
C PHE A 83 -20.38 -12.13 23.03
N TYR A 84 -19.06 -12.20 22.87
CA TYR A 84 -18.45 -13.24 22.05
C TYR A 84 -18.63 -14.65 22.60
N SER A 85 -18.94 -14.82 23.88
CA SER A 85 -19.26 -16.11 24.47
C SER A 85 -20.61 -16.67 23.99
N PHE A 86 -21.51 -15.84 23.47
CA PHE A 86 -22.80 -16.28 22.92
C PHE A 86 -22.69 -16.77 21.47
N ILE A 87 -21.59 -16.55 20.81
CA ILE A 87 -21.37 -16.95 19.41
C ILE A 87 -20.28 -18.02 19.30
N LYS A 88 -20.28 -18.75 18.19
CA LYS A 88 -19.37 -19.87 17.95
C LYS A 88 -18.55 -19.65 16.70
N HIS A 89 -17.35 -20.22 16.70
CA HIS A 89 -16.53 -20.29 15.50
C HIS A 89 -17.23 -21.04 14.38
N THR A 90 -17.18 -20.50 13.16
CA THR A 90 -17.91 -21.04 12.00
C THR A 90 -17.06 -21.97 11.14
N LYS A 91 -15.73 -21.93 11.25
CA LYS A 91 -14.78 -22.60 10.34
C LYS A 91 -13.55 -23.13 11.09
N GLY A 92 -12.86 -24.08 10.45
CA GLY A 92 -11.56 -24.59 10.90
C GLY A 92 -11.63 -25.52 12.10
N LYS A 93 -10.50 -25.68 12.81
CA LYS A 93 -10.37 -26.59 13.95
C LYS A 93 -11.28 -26.21 15.13
N LEU A 94 -11.56 -24.92 15.29
CA LEU A 94 -12.39 -24.37 16.37
C LEU A 94 -13.88 -24.34 16.00
N ALA A 95 -14.28 -24.80 14.81
CA ALA A 95 -15.67 -24.77 14.37
C ALA A 95 -16.61 -25.37 15.45
N ARG A 96 -17.72 -24.67 15.73
CA ARG A 96 -18.74 -24.98 16.73
C ARG A 96 -18.31 -24.82 18.20
N THR A 97 -17.05 -24.45 18.49
CA THR A 97 -16.67 -24.08 19.87
C THR A 97 -17.07 -22.63 20.14
N VAL A 98 -17.29 -22.29 21.39
CA VAL A 98 -17.56 -20.93 21.85
C VAL A 98 -16.39 -20.04 21.48
N MET A 99 -16.68 -18.84 20.98
CA MET A 99 -15.66 -17.90 20.57
C MET A 99 -15.04 -17.23 21.81
N LYS A 100 -13.73 -17.39 21.95
CA LYS A 100 -12.91 -16.67 22.92
C LYS A 100 -12.05 -15.66 22.18
N LEU A 101 -12.04 -14.43 22.64
CA LEU A 101 -11.20 -13.37 22.08
C LEU A 101 -9.75 -13.54 22.55
N MET A 102 -8.81 -13.43 21.64
CA MET A 102 -7.38 -13.28 21.95
C MET A 102 -7.12 -11.94 22.67
N PRO A 103 -6.07 -11.80 23.50
CA PRO A 103 -5.78 -10.56 24.21
C PRO A 103 -5.77 -9.31 23.34
N TRP A 104 -5.20 -9.39 22.13
CA TRP A 104 -5.19 -8.27 21.18
C TRP A 104 -6.60 -7.90 20.67
N GLN A 105 -7.48 -8.89 20.53
CA GLN A 105 -8.87 -8.64 20.12
C GLN A 105 -9.65 -8.00 21.27
N GLN A 106 -9.45 -8.48 22.50
CA GLN A 106 -10.04 -7.89 23.70
C GLN A 106 -9.58 -6.44 23.86
N PHE A 107 -8.28 -6.15 23.63
CA PHE A 107 -7.77 -4.78 23.61
C PHE A 107 -8.49 -3.90 22.57
N CYS A 108 -8.64 -4.39 21.35
CA CYS A 108 -9.30 -3.63 20.27
C CYS A 108 -10.78 -3.38 20.60
N VAL A 109 -11.58 -4.43 20.79
CA VAL A 109 -13.04 -4.26 21.00
C VAL A 109 -13.36 -3.58 22.32
N GLY A 110 -12.61 -3.93 23.39
CA GLY A 110 -12.77 -3.32 24.70
C GLY A 110 -12.40 -1.83 24.71
N SER A 111 -11.35 -1.43 23.96
CA SER A 111 -11.02 -0.01 23.79
C SER A 111 -12.08 0.73 22.99
N ILE A 112 -12.50 0.17 21.83
CA ILE A 112 -13.48 0.82 20.95
C ILE A 112 -14.80 1.08 21.67
N VAL A 113 -15.28 0.13 22.46
CA VAL A 113 -16.59 0.21 23.13
C VAL A 113 -16.49 0.81 24.53
N GLY A 114 -15.39 0.52 25.24
CA GLY A 114 -15.22 0.94 26.64
C GLY A 114 -14.81 2.39 26.84
N TRP A 115 -14.16 3.03 25.88
CA TRP A 115 -13.90 4.48 25.98
C TRP A 115 -15.17 5.27 25.67
N VAL A 116 -15.63 6.07 26.62
CA VAL A 116 -16.87 6.84 26.54
C VAL A 116 -16.67 8.31 26.92
N HIS A 117 -17.60 9.15 26.52
CA HIS A 117 -17.68 10.54 26.91
C HIS A 117 -18.27 10.65 28.33
N LYS A 118 -17.57 11.30 29.26
CA LYS A 118 -18.07 11.63 30.60
C LYS A 118 -19.37 12.43 30.48
N GLY A 119 -20.37 12.09 31.20
CA GLY A 119 -21.66 12.81 31.20
C GLY A 119 -22.71 12.26 30.24
N THR A 120 -22.36 11.80 29.02
CA THR A 120 -23.33 11.15 28.11
C THR A 120 -23.23 9.63 28.11
N GLY A 121 -22.05 9.10 28.42
CA GLY A 121 -21.74 7.68 28.30
C GLY A 121 -21.68 7.19 26.85
N TYR A 122 -21.79 8.05 25.85
CA TYR A 122 -21.67 7.66 24.45
C TYR A 122 -20.23 7.31 24.08
N ARG A 123 -20.09 6.40 23.11
CA ARG A 123 -18.79 5.94 22.61
C ARG A 123 -17.92 7.12 22.14
N ARG A 124 -16.66 7.14 22.60
CA ARG A 124 -15.67 8.12 22.19
C ARG A 124 -15.30 7.96 20.72
N PHE A 125 -14.97 6.71 20.32
CA PHE A 125 -14.47 6.44 18.99
C PHE A 125 -15.61 6.37 17.97
N LYS A 126 -15.59 7.29 17.02
CA LYS A 126 -16.51 7.31 15.87
C LYS A 126 -15.91 6.62 14.63
N GLN A 127 -14.60 6.38 14.64
CA GLN A 127 -13.90 5.60 13.62
C GLN A 127 -12.91 4.66 14.30
N ALA A 128 -12.78 3.44 13.75
CA ALA A 128 -11.84 2.44 14.22
C ALA A 128 -11.22 1.70 13.04
N ASN A 129 -9.89 1.74 12.93
CA ASN A 129 -9.13 1.13 11.85
C ASN A 129 -8.17 0.07 12.41
N ILE A 130 -8.30 -1.18 11.96
CA ILE A 130 -7.44 -2.29 12.38
C ILE A 130 -6.75 -2.89 11.16
N TRP A 131 -5.43 -2.82 11.15
CA TRP A 131 -4.58 -3.38 10.09
C TRP A 131 -3.80 -4.57 10.64
N VAL A 132 -4.07 -5.76 10.14
CA VAL A 132 -3.44 -7.00 10.60
C VAL A 132 -3.35 -8.02 9.47
N ALA A 133 -2.30 -8.83 9.44
CA ALA A 133 -2.04 -9.82 8.39
C ALA A 133 -3.19 -10.83 8.22
N ARG A 134 -3.22 -11.54 7.10
CA ARG A 134 -4.23 -12.60 6.84
C ARG A 134 -4.14 -13.72 7.88
N LYS A 135 -5.29 -14.37 8.12
CA LYS A 135 -5.47 -15.49 9.06
C LYS A 135 -5.46 -15.13 10.56
N ASN A 136 -5.45 -13.85 10.90
CA ASN A 136 -5.60 -13.37 12.29
C ASN A 136 -7.06 -13.19 12.73
N GLY A 137 -8.04 -13.79 12.06
CA GLY A 137 -9.44 -13.80 12.48
C GLY A 137 -10.22 -12.51 12.20
N LYS A 138 -9.77 -11.66 11.28
CA LYS A 138 -10.40 -10.37 10.94
C LYS A 138 -11.91 -10.43 10.72
N SER A 139 -12.33 -11.14 9.68
CA SER A 139 -13.76 -11.19 9.29
C SER A 139 -14.62 -11.84 10.37
N THR A 140 -14.09 -12.81 11.10
CA THR A 140 -14.77 -13.43 12.26
C THR A 140 -14.99 -12.43 13.40
N LEU A 141 -13.96 -11.61 13.71
CA LEU A 141 -14.07 -10.53 14.70
C LEU A 141 -15.11 -9.49 14.26
N ALA A 142 -15.06 -9.06 12.98
CA ALA A 142 -15.98 -8.09 12.41
C ALA A 142 -17.44 -8.59 12.40
N SER A 143 -17.66 -9.87 12.08
CA SER A 143 -19.01 -10.48 12.09
C SER A 143 -19.61 -10.56 13.50
N GLY A 144 -18.79 -10.91 14.50
CA GLY A 144 -19.22 -10.89 15.91
C GLY A 144 -19.54 -9.47 16.39
N LEU A 145 -18.73 -8.49 15.98
CA LEU A 145 -18.94 -7.09 16.33
C LEU A 145 -20.21 -6.53 15.68
N ALA A 146 -20.52 -6.92 14.43
CA ALA A 146 -21.78 -6.56 13.77
C ALA A 146 -23.01 -7.06 14.56
N LEU A 147 -22.97 -8.32 15.03
CA LEU A 147 -24.04 -8.87 15.87
C LEU A 147 -24.13 -8.17 17.23
N TYR A 148 -23.00 -7.79 17.83
CA TYR A 148 -22.97 -7.00 19.06
C TYR A 148 -23.69 -5.66 18.89
N PHE A 149 -23.36 -4.91 17.84
CA PHE A 149 -23.99 -3.61 17.57
C PHE A 149 -25.47 -3.73 17.19
N LEU A 150 -25.88 -4.87 16.65
CA LEU A 150 -27.30 -5.13 16.35
C LEU A 150 -28.13 -5.33 17.62
N VAL A 151 -27.55 -5.96 18.67
CA VAL A 151 -28.33 -6.48 19.82
C VAL A 151 -28.00 -5.77 21.13
N ALA A 152 -26.72 -5.47 21.39
CA ALA A 152 -26.21 -5.19 22.74
C ALA A 152 -25.65 -3.77 22.94
N ASP A 153 -25.53 -2.95 21.90
CA ASP A 153 -25.00 -1.59 22.00
C ASP A 153 -26.03 -0.58 22.56
N GLY A 154 -27.32 -0.94 22.57
CA GLY A 154 -28.40 -0.13 23.15
C GLY A 154 -28.95 0.95 22.23
N GLU A 155 -28.67 0.90 20.92
CA GLU A 155 -29.16 1.86 19.94
C GLU A 155 -30.47 1.38 19.31
N VAL A 156 -31.56 2.09 19.53
CA VAL A 156 -32.86 1.78 18.92
C VAL A 156 -32.86 2.15 17.44
N GLY A 157 -33.41 1.28 16.60
CA GLY A 157 -33.40 1.47 15.15
C GLY A 157 -32.01 1.44 14.53
N ALA A 158 -31.08 0.67 15.13
CA ALA A 158 -29.71 0.58 14.63
C ALA A 158 -29.65 0.00 13.22
N GLU A 159 -29.03 0.72 12.29
CA GLU A 159 -28.72 0.25 10.96
C GLU A 159 -27.23 -0.12 10.88
N ILE A 160 -26.96 -1.42 10.74
CA ILE A 160 -25.61 -1.96 10.61
C ILE A 160 -25.40 -2.39 9.16
N TYR A 161 -24.24 -2.03 8.59
CA TYR A 161 -23.90 -2.37 7.21
C TYR A 161 -22.52 -3.00 7.12
N SER A 162 -22.39 -4.16 6.45
CA SER A 162 -21.12 -4.60 5.92
C SER A 162 -20.97 -4.09 4.50
N ILE A 163 -19.89 -3.38 4.21
CA ILE A 163 -19.70 -2.69 2.94
C ILE A 163 -18.44 -3.17 2.22
N ALA A 164 -18.53 -3.26 0.89
CA ALA A 164 -17.40 -3.55 0.00
C ALA A 164 -17.69 -3.03 -1.42
N VAL A 165 -16.63 -2.95 -2.24
CA VAL A 165 -16.76 -2.56 -3.66
C VAL A 165 -17.62 -3.58 -4.44
N LYS A 166 -17.50 -4.88 -4.10
CA LYS A 166 -18.30 -5.95 -4.73
C LYS A 166 -19.25 -6.60 -3.73
N LYS A 167 -20.46 -6.92 -4.17
CA LYS A 167 -21.50 -7.52 -3.32
C LYS A 167 -21.06 -8.82 -2.65
N ASP A 168 -20.33 -9.67 -3.35
CA ASP A 168 -19.83 -10.94 -2.78
C ASP A 168 -18.82 -10.72 -1.65
N GLN A 169 -18.04 -9.64 -1.70
CA GLN A 169 -17.13 -9.26 -0.62
C GLN A 169 -17.89 -8.70 0.59
N ALA A 170 -18.88 -7.83 0.38
CA ALA A 170 -19.74 -7.33 1.45
C ALA A 170 -20.46 -8.46 2.19
N LYS A 171 -20.83 -9.53 1.48
CA LYS A 171 -21.48 -10.72 2.05
C LYS A 171 -20.56 -11.56 2.94
N ILE A 172 -19.24 -11.46 2.84
CA ILE A 172 -18.33 -12.32 3.64
C ILE A 172 -18.58 -12.15 5.15
N VAL A 173 -18.65 -10.91 5.63
CA VAL A 173 -18.92 -10.58 7.04
C VAL A 173 -20.35 -10.96 7.40
N PHE A 174 -21.30 -10.66 6.54
CA PHE A 174 -22.71 -10.97 6.73
C PHE A 174 -22.95 -12.49 6.80
N ASP A 175 -22.45 -13.28 5.86
CA ASP A 175 -22.64 -14.73 5.82
C ASP A 175 -21.98 -15.44 7.01
N ASP A 176 -20.86 -14.91 7.52
CA ASP A 176 -20.23 -15.43 8.72
C ASP A 176 -21.09 -15.11 9.97
N ALA A 177 -21.69 -13.92 10.04
CA ALA A 177 -22.66 -13.55 11.08
C ALA A 177 -23.92 -14.44 11.03
N VAL A 178 -24.44 -14.74 9.84
CA VAL A 178 -25.56 -15.69 9.65
C VAL A 178 -25.22 -17.08 10.20
N ARG A 179 -23.99 -17.58 9.93
CA ARG A 179 -23.55 -18.86 10.47
C ARG A 179 -23.39 -18.82 12.00
N MET A 180 -22.84 -17.74 12.57
CA MET A 180 -22.75 -17.54 14.01
C MET A 180 -24.14 -17.53 14.65
N LEU A 181 -25.07 -16.76 14.08
CA LEU A 181 -26.46 -16.68 14.51
C LEU A 181 -27.11 -18.08 14.53
N SER A 182 -26.96 -18.85 13.45
CA SER A 182 -27.59 -20.18 13.33
C SER A 182 -27.14 -21.18 14.41
N MET A 183 -25.96 -20.98 15.01
CA MET A 183 -25.35 -21.82 16.01
C MET A 183 -25.45 -21.26 17.45
N SER A 184 -26.10 -20.11 17.62
CA SER A 184 -26.21 -19.41 18.90
C SER A 184 -27.66 -19.30 19.36
N GLU A 185 -27.85 -18.95 20.63
CA GLU A 185 -29.18 -18.65 21.20
C GLU A 185 -29.75 -17.33 20.68
N LEU A 186 -28.93 -16.48 20.07
CA LEU A 186 -29.37 -15.23 19.45
C LEU A 186 -30.45 -15.44 18.37
N LYS A 187 -30.55 -16.64 17.79
CA LYS A 187 -31.62 -17.04 16.86
C LYS A 187 -33.03 -16.97 17.46
N THR A 188 -33.16 -16.90 18.78
CA THR A 188 -34.48 -16.77 19.46
C THR A 188 -35.00 -15.34 19.46
N ILE A 189 -34.12 -14.35 19.27
CA ILE A 189 -34.46 -12.92 19.30
C ILE A 189 -34.18 -12.22 17.94
N LEU A 190 -33.34 -12.79 17.10
CA LEU A 190 -33.00 -12.26 15.78
C LEU A 190 -33.68 -13.04 14.66
N ASN A 191 -34.22 -12.32 13.69
CA ASN A 191 -34.87 -12.90 12.52
C ASN A 191 -33.94 -12.84 11.31
N LEU A 192 -33.69 -14.01 10.70
CA LEU A 192 -32.94 -14.11 9.46
C LEU A 192 -33.90 -13.97 8.28
N LYS A 193 -33.69 -12.96 7.45
CA LYS A 193 -34.33 -12.76 6.14
C LYS A 193 -33.31 -13.06 5.02
N ARG A 194 -33.77 -13.04 3.77
CA ARG A 194 -32.94 -13.40 2.61
C ARG A 194 -31.60 -12.63 2.54
N ASP A 195 -31.64 -11.31 2.77
CA ASP A 195 -30.49 -10.40 2.64
C ASP A 195 -30.33 -9.50 3.89
N SER A 196 -30.89 -9.88 5.03
CA SER A 196 -30.76 -9.12 6.27
C SER A 196 -30.94 -10.00 7.52
N ILE A 197 -30.32 -9.57 8.61
CA ILE A 197 -30.64 -10.00 9.98
C ILE A 197 -31.35 -8.85 10.66
N THR A 198 -32.53 -9.10 11.28
CA THR A 198 -33.29 -8.04 11.95
C THR A 198 -33.52 -8.36 13.42
N PHE A 199 -33.52 -7.31 14.24
CA PHE A 199 -33.94 -7.34 15.63
C PHE A 199 -35.21 -6.48 15.73
N ASP A 200 -36.37 -7.14 15.53
CA ASP A 200 -37.63 -6.46 15.33
C ASP A 200 -38.10 -5.69 16.56
N GLU A 201 -37.79 -6.16 17.79
CA GLU A 201 -38.12 -5.47 19.04
C GLU A 201 -37.43 -4.08 19.16
N GLN A 202 -36.26 -3.93 18.53
CA GLN A 202 -35.48 -2.67 18.53
C GLN A 202 -35.52 -1.97 17.17
N PHE A 203 -36.30 -2.46 16.20
CA PHE A 203 -36.35 -1.94 14.81
C PHE A 203 -34.96 -1.90 14.14
N ALA A 204 -34.04 -2.76 14.58
CA ALA A 204 -32.67 -2.76 14.11
C ALA A 204 -32.45 -3.79 12.99
N LYS A 205 -31.48 -3.52 12.10
CA LYS A 205 -31.16 -4.38 10.95
C LYS A 205 -29.67 -4.41 10.65
N PHE A 206 -29.21 -5.57 10.15
CA PHE A 206 -27.89 -5.75 9.57
C PHE A 206 -27.99 -6.21 8.12
N ILE A 207 -27.37 -5.47 7.17
CA ILE A 207 -27.50 -5.67 5.72
C ILE A 207 -26.12 -5.55 5.05
N PRO A 208 -25.76 -6.44 4.08
CA PRO A 208 -24.59 -6.26 3.23
C PRO A 208 -24.89 -5.29 2.07
N LEU A 209 -24.06 -4.26 1.90
CA LEU A 209 -24.15 -3.26 0.83
C LEU A 209 -22.89 -3.25 -0.05
N ALA A 210 -23.08 -2.91 -1.33
CA ALA A 210 -21.99 -2.72 -2.27
C ALA A 210 -22.14 -1.38 -3.00
N SER A 211 -21.06 -0.91 -3.63
CA SER A 211 -21.03 0.38 -4.33
C SER A 211 -22.02 0.50 -5.51
N ASP A 212 -22.42 -0.63 -6.08
CA ASP A 212 -23.43 -0.72 -7.15
C ASP A 212 -24.88 -0.78 -6.65
N SER A 213 -25.10 -0.66 -5.34
CA SER A 213 -26.44 -0.62 -4.76
C SER A 213 -27.14 0.70 -5.09
N ASN A 214 -28.28 0.63 -5.77
CA ASN A 214 -29.05 1.79 -6.26
C ASN A 214 -29.67 2.69 -5.18
N SER A 215 -29.31 2.53 -3.88
CA SER A 215 -29.92 3.26 -2.78
C SER A 215 -28.95 3.47 -1.62
N LEU A 216 -27.84 4.16 -1.88
CA LEU A 216 -26.93 4.58 -0.82
C LEU A 216 -27.37 5.92 -0.19
N ASP A 217 -28.29 6.65 -0.85
CA ASP A 217 -28.87 7.87 -0.31
C ASP A 217 -30.02 7.56 0.67
N GLY A 218 -30.08 8.33 1.76
CA GLY A 218 -31.14 8.21 2.77
C GLY A 218 -30.91 7.15 3.86
N LEU A 219 -29.69 6.59 3.96
CA LEU A 219 -29.32 5.70 5.05
C LEU A 219 -29.16 6.49 6.37
N ASN A 220 -29.50 5.84 7.48
CA ASN A 220 -29.28 6.35 8.84
C ASN A 220 -28.36 5.40 9.60
N THR A 221 -27.11 5.36 9.19
CA THR A 221 -26.12 4.36 9.59
C THR A 221 -25.72 4.53 11.04
N HIS A 222 -25.89 3.47 11.85
CA HIS A 222 -25.30 3.39 13.18
C HIS A 222 -23.88 2.85 13.11
N VAL A 223 -23.66 1.73 12.40
CA VAL A 223 -22.33 1.16 12.21
C VAL A 223 -22.17 0.69 10.77
N PHE A 224 -21.06 1.03 10.15
CA PHE A 224 -20.65 0.33 8.93
C PHE A 224 -19.29 -0.36 9.11
N ILE A 225 -19.17 -1.54 8.51
CA ILE A 225 -17.99 -2.41 8.58
C ILE A 225 -17.40 -2.56 7.19
N ALA A 226 -16.21 -2.01 6.98
CA ALA A 226 -15.45 -2.13 5.75
C ALA A 226 -14.36 -3.21 5.90
N ASP A 227 -14.53 -4.33 5.20
CA ASP A 227 -13.52 -5.40 5.11
C ASP A 227 -12.72 -5.26 3.81
N GLU A 228 -11.46 -5.73 3.82
CA GLU A 228 -10.53 -5.73 2.67
C GLU A 228 -10.33 -4.34 2.02
N LEU A 229 -10.29 -3.28 2.83
CA LEU A 229 -10.19 -1.88 2.42
C LEU A 229 -8.95 -1.59 1.55
N HIS A 230 -7.91 -2.43 1.66
CA HIS A 230 -6.69 -2.34 0.85
C HIS A 230 -6.93 -2.51 -0.67
N SER A 231 -8.10 -3.01 -1.06
CA SER A 231 -8.46 -3.23 -2.46
C SER A 231 -9.33 -2.11 -3.07
N TRP A 232 -9.71 -1.11 -2.28
CA TRP A 232 -10.57 -0.01 -2.71
C TRP A 232 -9.74 1.07 -3.41
N LYS A 233 -10.16 1.42 -4.62
CA LYS A 233 -9.43 2.38 -5.46
C LYS A 233 -9.75 3.84 -5.15
N ASP A 234 -11.00 4.10 -4.71
CA ASP A 234 -11.49 5.44 -4.44
C ASP A 234 -12.23 5.53 -3.10
N ARG A 235 -12.54 6.76 -2.70
CA ARG A 235 -13.16 7.10 -1.43
C ARG A 235 -14.70 7.14 -1.48
N ASN A 236 -15.31 7.00 -2.64
CA ASN A 236 -16.73 7.31 -2.84
C ASN A 236 -17.65 6.55 -1.89
N LEU A 237 -17.54 5.22 -1.85
CA LEU A 237 -18.37 4.40 -0.96
C LEU A 237 -18.14 4.74 0.52
N TRP A 238 -16.89 4.95 0.93
CA TRP A 238 -16.56 5.35 2.30
C TRP A 238 -17.22 6.69 2.65
N GLY A 239 -17.09 7.72 1.80
CA GLY A 239 -17.64 9.06 2.03
C GLY A 239 -19.16 9.08 2.15
N VAL A 240 -19.86 8.31 1.30
CA VAL A 240 -21.33 8.18 1.39
C VAL A 240 -21.73 7.53 2.72
N MET A 241 -21.05 6.48 3.13
CA MET A 241 -21.37 5.80 4.40
C MET A 241 -21.02 6.68 5.61
N GLU A 242 -19.92 7.38 5.57
CA GLU A 242 -19.49 8.30 6.63
C GLU A 242 -20.51 9.43 6.83
N THR A 243 -20.98 10.06 5.73
CA THR A 243 -21.99 11.11 5.80
C THR A 243 -23.36 10.61 6.25
N SER A 244 -23.71 9.35 5.98
CA SER A 244 -24.97 8.73 6.43
C SER A 244 -25.06 8.52 7.95
N THR A 245 -23.97 8.69 8.67
CA THR A 245 -23.94 8.54 10.14
C THR A 245 -24.38 9.79 10.91
N GLY A 246 -24.57 10.93 10.23
CA GLY A 246 -24.69 12.26 10.85
C GLY A 246 -25.84 12.46 11.82
N ALA A 247 -26.89 11.62 11.78
CA ALA A 247 -28.01 11.68 12.69
C ALA A 247 -27.86 10.84 13.98
N ARG A 248 -26.76 10.07 14.10
CA ARG A 248 -26.51 9.16 15.23
C ARG A 248 -25.59 9.80 16.26
N GLU A 249 -25.87 9.58 17.55
CA GLU A 249 -25.06 10.11 18.66
C GLU A 249 -23.72 9.39 18.83
N GLN A 250 -23.72 8.06 18.60
CA GLN A 250 -22.54 7.21 18.77
C GLN A 250 -22.29 6.30 17.55
N PRO A 251 -22.19 6.86 16.32
CA PRO A 251 -21.94 6.05 15.15
C PRO A 251 -20.53 5.44 15.17
N LEU A 252 -20.29 4.43 14.33
CA LEU A 252 -18.97 3.83 14.16
C LEU A 252 -18.68 3.48 12.70
N ALA A 253 -17.64 4.08 12.14
CA ALA A 253 -16.98 3.63 10.94
C ALA A 253 -15.90 2.59 11.33
N PHE A 254 -16.15 1.30 11.11
CA PHE A 254 -15.21 0.25 11.47
C PHE A 254 -14.54 -0.33 10.23
N SER A 255 -13.23 -0.28 10.16
CA SER A 255 -12.46 -0.94 9.11
C SER A 255 -11.51 -1.99 9.67
N ILE A 256 -11.40 -3.12 8.99
CA ILE A 256 -10.43 -4.15 9.31
C ILE A 256 -9.87 -4.76 8.03
N SER A 257 -8.55 -4.63 7.81
CA SER A 257 -7.94 -4.98 6.53
C SER A 257 -6.50 -5.48 6.67
N THR A 258 -5.96 -5.96 5.58
CA THR A 258 -4.50 -6.14 5.40
C THR A 258 -3.94 -4.97 4.61
N ALA A 259 -2.61 -4.85 4.59
CA ALA A 259 -1.90 -4.05 3.60
C ALA A 259 -2.14 -4.57 2.17
N GLY A 260 -1.89 -3.72 1.20
CA GLY A 260 -2.06 -3.98 -0.22
C GLY A 260 -0.97 -3.32 -1.06
N TRP A 261 -1.29 -3.12 -2.32
CA TRP A 261 -0.43 -2.47 -3.31
C TRP A 261 -1.07 -1.22 -3.96
N ILE A 262 -2.31 -0.90 -3.62
CA ILE A 262 -2.96 0.36 -4.05
C ILE A 262 -2.54 1.43 -3.04
N LEU A 263 -1.53 2.22 -3.39
CA LEU A 263 -0.93 3.19 -2.48
C LEU A 263 -1.65 4.55 -2.47
N ASP A 264 -2.56 4.75 -3.39
CA ASP A 264 -3.39 5.96 -3.56
C ASP A 264 -4.86 5.72 -3.22
N GLY A 265 -5.21 4.52 -2.76
CA GLY A 265 -6.56 4.19 -2.33
C GLY A 265 -6.84 4.56 -0.89
N ILE A 266 -8.14 4.67 -0.54
CA ILE A 266 -8.62 4.99 0.81
C ILE A 266 -7.99 4.09 1.90
N GLY A 267 -7.66 2.83 1.59
CA GLY A 267 -7.03 1.93 2.55
C GLY A 267 -5.64 2.40 2.98
N LYS A 268 -4.80 2.86 2.04
CA LYS A 268 -3.48 3.39 2.37
C LYS A 268 -3.58 4.74 3.08
N GLU A 269 -4.49 5.60 2.63
CA GLU A 269 -4.78 6.89 3.26
C GLU A 269 -5.12 6.73 4.74
N LEU A 270 -6.08 5.86 5.09
CA LEU A 270 -6.47 5.63 6.49
C LEU A 270 -5.38 4.91 7.31
N PHE A 271 -4.53 4.11 6.67
CA PHE A 271 -3.37 3.52 7.33
C PHE A 271 -2.36 4.61 7.73
N ASP A 272 -2.02 5.53 6.81
CA ASP A 272 -1.05 6.61 7.02
C ASP A 272 -1.58 7.66 8.00
N ASP A 273 -2.87 7.99 7.91
CA ASP A 273 -3.54 8.84 8.90
C ASP A 273 -3.45 8.23 10.30
N GLY A 274 -3.70 6.92 10.41
CA GLY A 274 -3.53 6.18 11.67
C GLY A 274 -2.10 6.24 12.22
N VAL A 275 -1.08 6.17 11.35
CA VAL A 275 0.33 6.36 11.75
C VAL A 275 0.54 7.77 12.28
N THR A 276 0.03 8.79 11.58
CA THR A 276 0.14 10.21 11.96
C THR A 276 -0.52 10.49 13.30
N ILE A 277 -1.72 9.96 13.53
CA ILE A 277 -2.45 10.08 14.81
C ILE A 277 -1.66 9.45 15.96
N LEU A 278 -1.06 8.27 15.75
CA LEU A 278 -0.27 7.60 16.79
C LEU A 278 1.05 8.31 17.08
N GLU A 279 1.64 8.98 16.10
CA GLU A 279 2.86 9.75 16.29
C GLU A 279 2.60 11.11 16.96
N ASN A 280 1.43 11.70 16.73
CA ASN A 280 1.03 13.02 17.25
C ASN A 280 -0.08 12.89 18.28
N TYR A 281 0.25 12.46 19.50
CA TYR A 281 -0.70 12.25 20.58
C TYR A 281 -1.60 13.48 20.83
N GLY A 282 -2.91 13.26 20.84
CA GLY A 282 -3.93 14.31 21.06
C GLY A 282 -4.35 15.06 19.79
N MET A 283 -3.80 14.70 18.62
CA MET A 283 -4.20 15.28 17.34
C MET A 283 -5.65 14.92 16.98
N GLU A 284 -6.02 13.65 17.19
CA GLU A 284 -7.37 13.15 16.93
C GLU A 284 -7.83 12.22 18.06
N GLU A 285 -8.92 12.60 18.72
CA GLU A 285 -9.43 11.91 19.91
C GLU A 285 -10.49 10.84 19.58
N ASN A 286 -11.17 10.96 18.42
CA ASN A 286 -12.31 10.12 18.04
C ASN A 286 -11.96 8.94 17.13
N VAL A 287 -10.69 8.81 16.72
CA VAL A 287 -10.20 7.72 15.88
C VAL A 287 -9.39 6.72 16.70
N PHE A 288 -9.81 5.46 16.68
CA PHE A 288 -9.03 4.32 17.16
C PHE A 288 -8.25 3.72 15.98
N THR A 289 -6.96 3.47 16.16
CA THR A 289 -6.16 2.82 15.12
C THR A 289 -5.19 1.80 15.70
N MET A 290 -5.03 0.67 15.02
CA MET A 290 -4.16 -0.44 15.43
C MET A 290 -3.49 -1.07 14.20
N ASN A 291 -2.19 -0.82 14.04
CA ASN A 291 -1.42 -1.17 12.84
C ASN A 291 -0.39 -2.27 13.17
N TYR A 292 -0.76 -3.54 12.99
CA TYR A 292 0.14 -4.69 13.13
C TYR A 292 0.93 -4.88 11.85
N THR A 293 2.19 -4.45 11.83
CA THR A 293 3.08 -4.51 10.66
C THR A 293 4.53 -4.75 11.09
N LEU A 294 5.46 -4.75 10.17
CA LEU A 294 6.89 -4.74 10.48
C LEU A 294 7.38 -3.30 10.69
N ASP A 295 8.48 -3.16 11.44
CA ASP A 295 9.22 -1.90 11.50
C ASP A 295 10.16 -1.78 10.27
N GLU A 296 10.55 -0.57 9.93
CA GLU A 296 11.31 -0.24 8.72
C GLU A 296 12.62 -1.02 8.56
N ASN A 297 13.30 -1.31 9.70
CA ASN A 297 14.56 -2.06 9.73
C ASN A 297 14.38 -3.58 9.90
N ASP A 298 13.16 -4.06 9.99
CA ASP A 298 12.90 -5.50 10.15
C ASP A 298 13.16 -6.25 8.83
N LYS A 299 13.92 -7.33 8.90
CA LYS A 299 14.10 -8.23 7.76
C LYS A 299 12.92 -9.20 7.70
N PHE A 300 12.25 -9.27 6.55
CA PHE A 300 11.04 -10.10 6.37
C PHE A 300 11.28 -11.60 6.60
N ASN A 301 12.52 -12.07 6.47
CA ASN A 301 12.93 -13.45 6.67
C ASN A 301 13.42 -13.74 8.11
N ASP A 302 13.43 -12.76 9.00
CA ASP A 302 13.65 -12.98 10.44
C ASP A 302 12.35 -13.47 11.09
N ARG A 303 12.32 -14.74 11.53
CA ARG A 303 11.14 -15.33 12.20
C ARG A 303 10.70 -14.54 13.43
N SER A 304 11.66 -13.94 14.14
CA SER A 304 11.38 -13.23 15.39
C SER A 304 10.53 -11.99 15.23
N VAL A 305 10.40 -11.44 14.00
CA VAL A 305 9.59 -10.26 13.73
C VAL A 305 8.17 -10.58 13.22
N TRP A 306 7.89 -11.82 12.82
CA TRP A 306 6.60 -12.18 12.25
C TRP A 306 5.41 -11.97 13.19
N ILE A 307 5.65 -12.11 14.49
CA ILE A 307 4.65 -11.85 15.54
C ILE A 307 4.16 -10.41 15.52
N LYS A 308 4.98 -9.43 15.09
CA LYS A 308 4.60 -8.01 15.01
C LYS A 308 3.41 -7.77 14.08
N ALA A 309 3.32 -8.53 12.98
CA ALA A 309 2.23 -8.48 12.02
C ALA A 309 1.13 -9.53 12.28
N ASN A 310 1.42 -10.53 13.10
CA ASN A 310 0.58 -11.70 13.32
C ASN A 310 0.34 -11.96 14.82
N PRO A 311 -0.50 -11.19 15.49
CA PRO A 311 -0.77 -11.37 16.93
C PRO A 311 -1.42 -12.72 17.28
N CYS A 312 -1.90 -13.50 16.28
CA CYS A 312 -2.38 -14.87 16.42
C CYS A 312 -1.37 -15.93 15.98
N LEU A 313 -0.06 -15.59 15.91
CA LEU A 313 0.99 -16.55 15.55
C LEU A 313 1.03 -17.70 16.56
N GLY A 314 1.07 -18.94 16.07
CA GLY A 314 0.98 -20.16 16.88
C GLY A 314 -0.44 -20.61 17.21
N VAL A 315 -1.46 -19.78 17.06
CA VAL A 315 -2.87 -20.09 17.30
C VAL A 315 -3.63 -20.33 15.99
N SER A 316 -4.05 -19.27 15.31
CA SER A 316 -4.73 -19.38 14.00
C SER A 316 -3.76 -19.20 12.82
N VAL A 317 -2.65 -18.54 13.03
CA VAL A 317 -1.55 -18.35 12.06
C VAL A 317 -0.46 -19.38 12.36
N LYS A 318 -0.26 -20.31 11.42
CA LYS A 318 0.75 -21.36 11.58
C LYS A 318 2.12 -20.85 11.16
N GLU A 319 3.10 -21.06 12.00
CA GLU A 319 4.47 -20.63 11.78
C GLU A 319 5.13 -21.35 10.59
N ASP A 320 4.88 -22.66 10.46
CA ASP A 320 5.36 -23.49 9.35
C ASP A 320 4.84 -23.00 7.97
N ASP A 321 3.60 -22.49 7.92
CA ASP A 321 3.05 -21.93 6.69
C ASP A 321 3.71 -20.60 6.33
N ILE A 322 3.94 -19.72 7.33
CA ILE A 322 4.70 -18.47 7.09
C ILE A 322 6.11 -18.80 6.62
N GLU A 323 6.80 -19.73 7.26
CA GLU A 323 8.15 -20.13 6.89
C GLU A 323 8.24 -20.67 5.46
N ARG A 324 7.30 -21.55 5.09
CA ARG A 324 7.22 -22.09 3.73
C ARG A 324 7.04 -20.99 2.68
N LEU A 325 6.17 -20.02 2.95
CA LEU A 325 5.91 -18.88 2.05
C LEU A 325 7.08 -17.89 2.04
N CYS A 326 7.76 -17.70 3.17
CA CYS A 326 8.95 -16.88 3.27
C CYS A 326 10.07 -17.42 2.37
N ARG A 327 10.39 -18.73 2.50
CA ARG A 327 11.38 -19.39 1.62
C ARG A 327 11.02 -19.29 0.13
N LYS A 328 9.70 -19.32 -0.19
CA LYS A 328 9.25 -19.09 -1.57
C LYS A 328 9.52 -17.65 -2.02
N ALA A 329 9.24 -16.67 -1.17
CA ALA A 329 9.46 -15.25 -1.43
C ALA A 329 10.97 -14.87 -1.51
N GLU A 330 11.84 -15.60 -0.80
CA GLU A 330 13.29 -15.44 -0.93
C GLU A 330 13.80 -15.94 -2.28
N ARG A 331 13.28 -17.08 -2.74
CA ARG A 331 13.70 -17.72 -4.00
C ARG A 331 13.09 -17.05 -5.23
N LEU A 332 11.83 -16.61 -5.17
CA LEU A 332 11.07 -16.05 -6.27
C LEU A 332 10.69 -14.61 -5.95
N ALA A 333 11.33 -13.66 -6.64
CA ALA A 333 11.09 -12.23 -6.42
C ALA A 333 9.61 -11.84 -6.64
N SER A 334 8.94 -12.46 -7.62
CA SER A 334 7.50 -12.26 -7.90
C SER A 334 6.55 -12.66 -6.74
N GLU A 335 6.99 -13.55 -5.85
CA GLU A 335 6.18 -13.98 -4.70
C GLU A 335 6.37 -13.09 -3.46
N ARG A 336 7.44 -12.28 -3.42
CA ARG A 336 7.78 -11.42 -2.29
C ARG A 336 6.71 -10.38 -1.99
N PRO A 337 6.16 -9.62 -2.96
CA PRO A 337 5.10 -8.65 -2.71
C PRO A 337 3.87 -9.27 -2.07
N ASN A 338 3.44 -10.43 -2.56
CA ASN A 338 2.30 -11.14 -2.01
C ASN A 338 2.56 -11.63 -0.58
N PHE A 339 3.77 -12.11 -0.28
CA PHE A 339 4.18 -12.50 1.07
C PHE A 339 4.18 -11.30 2.03
N LEU A 340 4.82 -10.18 1.64
CA LEU A 340 4.90 -8.96 2.43
C LEU A 340 3.52 -8.40 2.76
N THR A 341 2.63 -8.27 1.77
CA THR A 341 1.29 -7.71 1.99
C THR A 341 0.39 -8.63 2.81
N LYS A 342 0.34 -9.91 2.45
CA LYS A 342 -0.68 -10.83 2.99
C LYS A 342 -0.25 -11.47 4.31
N ARG A 343 1.06 -11.68 4.52
CA ARG A 343 1.58 -12.39 5.70
C ARG A 343 2.29 -11.48 6.70
N LEU A 344 2.81 -10.35 6.25
CA LEU A 344 3.53 -9.39 7.11
C LEU A 344 2.88 -8.01 7.17
N ASN A 345 1.76 -7.83 6.48
CA ASN A 345 0.98 -6.60 6.50
C ASN A 345 1.79 -5.34 6.18
N VAL A 346 2.72 -5.47 5.24
CA VAL A 346 3.57 -4.40 4.74
C VAL A 346 3.01 -3.89 3.41
N TRP A 347 2.81 -2.58 3.29
CA TRP A 347 2.43 -1.96 2.03
C TRP A 347 3.60 -2.01 1.04
N VAL A 348 3.33 -2.44 -0.18
CA VAL A 348 4.31 -2.52 -1.26
C VAL A 348 3.81 -1.77 -2.49
N ASN A 349 4.71 -1.28 -3.28
CA ASN A 349 4.38 -0.40 -4.40
C ASN A 349 3.70 -1.15 -5.57
N ASN A 350 3.94 -2.46 -5.71
CA ASN A 350 3.25 -3.29 -6.72
C ASN A 350 3.33 -4.78 -6.36
N ALA A 351 2.28 -5.53 -6.71
CA ALA A 351 2.26 -6.99 -6.52
C ALA A 351 3.24 -7.72 -7.46
N GLU A 352 3.55 -7.14 -8.60
CA GLU A 352 4.38 -7.74 -9.66
C GLU A 352 5.27 -6.68 -10.32
N SER A 353 6.25 -6.13 -9.58
CA SER A 353 7.29 -5.35 -10.25
C SER A 353 8.02 -6.22 -11.28
N TRP A 354 8.13 -5.75 -12.51
CA TRP A 354 8.85 -6.42 -13.57
C TRP A 354 10.34 -6.60 -13.24
N LEU A 355 10.99 -5.51 -12.77
CA LEU A 355 12.41 -5.51 -12.47
C LEU A 355 12.69 -5.99 -11.05
N ASN A 356 13.76 -6.74 -10.87
CA ASN A 356 14.26 -7.11 -9.54
C ASN A 356 14.94 -5.91 -8.89
N LEU A 357 14.23 -5.22 -7.99
CA LEU A 357 14.70 -3.99 -7.35
C LEU A 357 15.98 -4.19 -6.51
N ASP A 358 16.15 -5.34 -5.85
CA ASP A 358 17.38 -5.62 -5.09
C ASP A 358 18.61 -5.74 -6.00
N LYS A 359 18.42 -6.19 -7.24
CA LYS A 359 19.47 -6.21 -8.25
C LYS A 359 19.71 -4.83 -8.83
N LEU A 360 18.61 -4.10 -9.12
CA LEU A 360 18.69 -2.73 -9.62
C LEU A 360 19.48 -1.83 -8.66
N TYR A 361 19.18 -1.85 -7.36
CA TYR A 361 19.89 -1.02 -6.37
C TYR A 361 21.39 -1.33 -6.28
N LYS A 362 21.81 -2.54 -6.63
CA LYS A 362 23.22 -2.90 -6.73
C LYS A 362 23.91 -2.37 -7.98
N CYS A 363 23.13 -1.97 -8.98
CA CYS A 363 23.61 -1.35 -10.20
C CYS A 363 23.79 0.19 -10.08
N ALA A 364 23.42 0.76 -8.92
CA ALA A 364 23.58 2.18 -8.66
C ALA A 364 25.06 2.52 -8.41
N ASP A 365 25.56 3.54 -9.08
CA ASP A 365 26.81 4.24 -8.76
C ASP A 365 26.54 5.72 -8.47
N PRO A 366 26.23 6.07 -7.20
CA PRO A 366 25.92 7.46 -6.84
C PRO A 366 27.12 8.41 -6.99
N ASN A 367 28.32 7.90 -7.25
CA ASN A 367 29.52 8.70 -7.46
C ASN A 367 29.78 8.99 -8.95
N ALA A 368 29.06 8.31 -9.85
CA ALA A 368 29.17 8.56 -11.28
C ALA A 368 28.69 9.98 -11.60
N ARG A 369 29.49 10.73 -12.34
CA ARG A 369 29.18 12.09 -12.79
C ARG A 369 29.07 12.13 -14.30
N ILE A 370 28.01 12.75 -14.81
CA ILE A 370 27.78 12.85 -16.25
C ILE A 370 28.90 13.65 -16.94
N GLU A 371 29.57 14.55 -16.22
CA GLU A 371 30.72 15.34 -16.72
C GLU A 371 31.91 14.46 -17.12
N ASP A 372 32.08 13.29 -16.47
CA ASP A 372 33.18 12.35 -16.78
C ASP A 372 32.99 11.66 -18.14
N PHE A 373 31.83 11.87 -18.78
CA PHE A 373 31.47 11.26 -20.06
C PHE A 373 31.48 12.28 -21.22
N GLU A 374 31.99 13.49 -21.02
CA GLU A 374 32.11 14.50 -22.08
C GLU A 374 32.93 13.99 -23.29
N GLY A 375 32.39 14.22 -24.49
CA GLY A 375 32.97 13.75 -25.74
C GLY A 375 32.82 12.25 -26.03
N ARG A 376 32.24 11.47 -25.13
CA ARG A 376 32.00 10.03 -25.35
C ARG A 376 30.77 9.77 -26.21
N ASP A 377 30.78 8.61 -26.85
CA ASP A 377 29.61 8.13 -27.60
C ASP A 377 28.41 8.00 -26.69
N CYS A 378 27.30 8.62 -27.09
CA CYS A 378 26.06 8.64 -26.31
C CYS A 378 24.86 8.29 -27.21
N VAL A 379 23.93 7.49 -26.67
CA VAL A 379 22.59 7.27 -27.23
C VAL A 379 21.59 7.91 -26.27
N ILE A 380 20.73 8.77 -26.79
CA ILE A 380 19.70 9.44 -25.98
C ILE A 380 18.35 8.80 -26.26
N GLY A 381 17.62 8.44 -25.19
CA GLY A 381 16.23 8.03 -25.26
C GLY A 381 15.33 9.07 -24.62
N VAL A 382 14.25 9.43 -25.29
CA VAL A 382 13.29 10.43 -24.82
C VAL A 382 11.91 9.83 -24.76
N ASP A 383 11.29 9.89 -23.57
CA ASP A 383 9.86 9.68 -23.37
C ASP A 383 9.22 11.01 -23.00
N PHE A 384 8.45 11.58 -23.94
CA PHE A 384 7.94 12.94 -23.85
C PHE A 384 6.46 12.97 -23.50
N ALA A 385 6.09 13.81 -22.55
CA ALA A 385 4.71 14.10 -22.20
C ALA A 385 4.44 15.61 -22.20
N ASP A 386 3.43 16.05 -22.92
CA ASP A 386 3.04 17.47 -23.01
C ASP A 386 2.48 18.00 -21.69
N TYR A 387 1.75 17.14 -20.95
CA TYR A 387 0.81 17.59 -19.93
C TYR A 387 0.59 16.49 -18.89
N LEU A 388 0.66 16.83 -17.62
CA LEU A 388 0.32 15.96 -16.47
C LEU A 388 1.21 14.72 -16.23
N ASP A 389 2.18 14.45 -17.09
CA ASP A 389 3.08 13.30 -16.94
C ASP A 389 4.54 13.74 -16.94
N LEU A 390 5.46 12.83 -16.58
CA LEU A 390 6.88 13.10 -16.63
C LEU A 390 7.36 13.13 -18.09
N THR A 391 8.24 14.10 -18.40
CA THR A 391 9.13 13.98 -19.56
C THR A 391 10.47 13.49 -19.05
N SER A 392 10.99 12.42 -19.63
CA SER A 392 12.25 11.82 -19.20
C SER A 392 13.24 11.70 -20.36
N VAL A 393 14.47 12.12 -20.11
CA VAL A 393 15.62 11.98 -21.00
C VAL A 393 16.62 11.03 -20.35
N CYS A 394 16.95 9.94 -21.03
CA CYS A 394 17.97 8.98 -20.63
C CYS A 394 19.20 9.15 -21.52
N TYR A 395 20.36 9.42 -20.92
CA TYR A 395 21.66 9.42 -21.56
C TYR A 395 22.32 8.07 -21.33
N LEU A 396 22.57 7.32 -22.38
CA LEU A 396 23.16 5.99 -22.33
C LEU A 396 24.55 6.00 -23.00
N PHE A 397 25.56 5.62 -22.22
CA PHE A 397 26.95 5.59 -22.64
C PHE A 397 27.45 4.12 -22.68
N PRO A 398 27.69 3.53 -23.87
CA PRO A 398 28.30 2.23 -23.99
C PRO A 398 29.75 2.23 -23.48
N ASN A 399 30.15 1.19 -22.74
CA ASN A 399 31.52 0.97 -22.28
C ASN A 399 32.21 -0.12 -23.13
N PRO A 400 33.55 -0.07 -23.25
CA PRO A 400 34.31 -1.05 -24.02
C PRO A 400 34.20 -2.49 -23.49
N ASP A 401 33.82 -2.65 -22.21
CA ASP A 401 33.64 -3.96 -21.55
C ASP A 401 32.22 -4.53 -21.74
N GLY A 402 31.36 -3.86 -22.49
CA GLY A 402 29.98 -4.27 -22.73
C GLY A 402 29.00 -3.89 -21.63
N THR A 403 29.41 -3.04 -20.69
CA THR A 403 28.50 -2.43 -19.71
C THR A 403 27.96 -1.10 -20.25
N PHE A 404 26.94 -0.54 -19.57
CA PHE A 404 26.34 0.74 -19.92
C PHE A 404 26.26 1.64 -18.69
N ASN A 405 26.66 2.91 -18.83
CA ASN A 405 26.33 3.93 -17.83
C ASN A 405 25.14 4.74 -18.30
N THR A 406 24.20 5.01 -17.39
CA THR A 406 23.01 5.81 -17.67
C THR A 406 22.84 6.95 -16.69
N PHE A 407 22.39 8.11 -17.22
CA PHE A 407 22.05 9.29 -16.45
C PHE A 407 20.68 9.78 -16.88
N TYR A 408 20.00 10.54 -16.00
CA TYR A 408 18.61 10.94 -16.24
C TYR A 408 18.38 12.41 -15.96
N GLU A 409 17.63 13.05 -16.85
CA GLU A 409 16.96 14.31 -16.59
C GLU A 409 15.44 14.11 -16.70
N ASN A 410 14.71 14.48 -15.64
CA ASN A 410 13.27 14.33 -15.57
C ASN A 410 12.62 15.67 -15.33
N PHE A 411 11.50 15.92 -16.00
CA PHE A 411 10.78 17.19 -15.96
C PHE A 411 9.30 16.96 -15.69
N LEU A 412 8.68 17.87 -14.91
CA LEU A 412 7.25 17.87 -14.64
C LEU A 412 6.71 19.30 -14.69
N PRO A 413 5.64 19.59 -15.46
CA PRO A 413 4.97 20.90 -15.41
C PRO A 413 4.33 21.15 -14.05
N SER A 414 4.40 22.38 -13.53
CA SER A 414 3.79 22.73 -12.24
C SER A 414 2.28 22.51 -12.21
N SER A 415 1.58 22.65 -13.34
CA SER A 415 0.13 22.35 -13.45
C SER A 415 -0.24 20.91 -13.11
N ALA A 416 0.70 19.97 -13.26
CA ALA A 416 0.49 18.56 -12.86
C ALA A 416 0.33 18.43 -11.35
N MET A 417 0.90 19.34 -10.55
CA MET A 417 0.84 19.33 -9.09
C MET A 417 -0.58 19.54 -8.55
N ASP A 418 -1.41 20.28 -9.28
CA ASP A 418 -2.79 20.59 -8.87
C ASP A 418 -3.75 19.40 -9.04
N LYS A 419 -3.36 18.42 -9.83
CA LYS A 419 -4.20 17.28 -10.22
C LYS A 419 -3.81 15.95 -9.56
N VAL A 420 -2.80 15.97 -8.71
CA VAL A 420 -2.34 14.79 -7.98
C VAL A 420 -2.70 14.87 -6.50
N SER A 421 -2.71 13.71 -5.82
CA SER A 421 -2.90 13.65 -4.38
C SER A 421 -1.79 14.39 -3.63
N GLU A 422 -2.08 14.84 -2.40
CA GLU A 422 -1.08 15.51 -1.55
C GLU A 422 0.17 14.63 -1.36
N GLN A 423 -0.01 13.33 -1.20
CA GLN A 423 1.10 12.39 -1.06
C GLN A 423 2.01 12.36 -2.30
N MET A 424 1.41 12.41 -3.51
CA MET A 424 2.16 12.48 -4.76
C MET A 424 2.88 13.83 -4.91
N ARG A 425 2.22 14.91 -4.50
CA ARG A 425 2.80 16.26 -4.49
C ARG A 425 4.04 16.34 -3.60
N GLN A 426 3.97 15.80 -2.38
CA GLN A 426 5.11 15.73 -1.47
C GLN A 426 6.26 14.87 -2.03
N ARG A 427 5.94 13.79 -2.73
CA ARG A 427 6.95 12.99 -3.42
C ARG A 427 7.65 13.77 -4.52
N TYR A 428 6.93 14.50 -5.34
CA TYR A 428 7.51 15.32 -6.40
C TYR A 428 8.41 16.43 -5.84
N TYR A 429 7.96 17.14 -4.80
CA TYR A 429 8.80 18.15 -4.13
C TYR A 429 10.09 17.55 -3.58
N LYS A 430 10.00 16.38 -2.94
CA LYS A 430 11.18 15.69 -2.45
C LYS A 430 12.16 15.33 -3.55
N LEU A 431 11.69 14.81 -4.68
CA LEU A 431 12.54 14.46 -5.82
C LEU A 431 13.16 15.70 -6.48
N ASP A 432 12.44 16.82 -6.49
CA ASP A 432 12.93 18.12 -6.98
C ASP A 432 14.01 18.68 -6.05
N ASP A 433 13.75 18.72 -4.74
CA ASP A 433 14.73 19.15 -3.71
C ASP A 433 16.02 18.31 -3.72
N GLU A 434 15.91 17.02 -4.01
CA GLU A 434 17.05 16.09 -4.12
C GLU A 434 17.75 16.15 -5.50
N GLY A 435 17.23 16.93 -6.48
CA GLY A 435 17.80 17.11 -7.81
C GLY A 435 17.54 15.97 -8.80
N TYR A 436 16.56 15.09 -8.53
CA TYR A 436 16.19 13.96 -9.41
C TYR A 436 14.99 14.26 -10.30
N LEU A 437 14.33 15.40 -10.11
CA LEU A 437 13.21 15.90 -10.89
C LEU A 437 13.36 17.42 -11.04
N ASN A 438 12.94 17.99 -12.16
CA ASN A 438 12.87 19.43 -12.38
C ASN A 438 11.39 19.83 -12.51
N ILE A 439 10.83 20.49 -11.50
CA ILE A 439 9.47 21.04 -11.58
C ILE A 439 9.53 22.38 -12.31
N LEU A 440 8.94 22.42 -13.50
CA LEU A 440 8.94 23.60 -14.35
C LEU A 440 7.82 24.56 -13.95
N SER A 441 8.11 25.85 -13.84
CA SER A 441 7.10 26.91 -13.60
C SER A 441 6.27 27.18 -14.87
N ALA A 442 5.61 26.14 -15.41
CA ALA A 442 4.85 26.20 -16.65
C ALA A 442 3.60 25.31 -16.59
N GLU A 443 2.57 25.65 -17.38
CA GLU A 443 1.34 24.85 -17.47
C GLU A 443 1.51 23.56 -18.28
N SER A 444 2.48 23.53 -19.19
CA SER A 444 2.84 22.37 -20.02
C SER A 444 4.34 22.33 -20.22
N MET A 445 4.86 21.15 -20.60
CA MET A 445 6.25 21.01 -21.01
C MET A 445 6.49 21.88 -22.25
N ASP A 446 7.35 22.89 -22.11
CA ASP A 446 7.71 23.77 -23.24
C ASP A 446 8.66 23.01 -24.18
N TYR A 447 8.30 23.02 -25.45
CA TYR A 447 9.15 22.50 -26.54
C TYR A 447 10.55 23.09 -26.54
N THR A 448 10.69 24.37 -26.16
CA THR A 448 11.97 25.06 -26.09
C THR A 448 12.87 24.48 -25.02
N THR A 449 12.31 24.11 -23.87
CA THR A 449 13.06 23.51 -22.77
C THR A 449 13.68 22.17 -23.18
N LEU A 450 12.91 21.25 -23.78
CA LEU A 450 13.44 19.97 -24.24
C LEU A 450 14.45 20.16 -25.38
N ALA A 451 14.21 21.09 -26.31
CA ALA A 451 15.14 21.37 -27.38
C ALA A 451 16.48 21.88 -26.83
N THR A 452 16.48 22.78 -25.84
CA THR A 452 17.68 23.28 -25.17
C THR A 452 18.46 22.14 -24.51
N VAL A 453 17.81 21.26 -23.77
CA VAL A 453 18.42 20.08 -23.12
C VAL A 453 19.12 19.19 -24.16
N LEU A 454 18.46 18.90 -25.26
CA LEU A 454 19.05 18.08 -26.34
C LEU A 454 20.18 18.81 -27.09
N GLU A 455 20.10 20.14 -27.28
CA GLU A 455 21.17 20.95 -27.86
C GLU A 455 22.42 20.95 -26.96
N GLU A 456 22.24 21.09 -25.66
CA GLU A 456 23.34 21.01 -24.69
C GLU A 456 23.97 19.62 -24.68
N ALA A 457 23.17 18.55 -24.75
CA ALA A 457 23.68 17.19 -24.83
C ALA A 457 24.53 16.95 -26.08
N VAL A 458 24.07 17.41 -27.25
CA VAL A 458 24.84 17.31 -28.53
C VAL A 458 26.12 18.15 -28.48
N ALA A 459 26.14 19.26 -27.75
CA ALA A 459 27.35 20.06 -27.57
C ALA A 459 28.39 19.40 -26.63
N ARG A 460 27.93 18.60 -25.67
CA ARG A 460 28.79 17.95 -24.65
C ARG A 460 29.26 16.56 -25.06
N PHE A 461 28.40 15.78 -25.71
CA PHE A 461 28.63 14.37 -26.01
C PHE A 461 28.69 14.11 -27.53
N ASN A 462 29.34 13.01 -27.91
CA ASN A 462 29.27 12.51 -29.28
C ASN A 462 27.96 11.71 -29.48
N VAL A 463 26.84 12.46 -29.63
CA VAL A 463 25.49 11.86 -29.70
C VAL A 463 25.33 11.14 -31.03
N GLN A 464 25.22 9.82 -30.97
CA GLN A 464 25.05 8.96 -32.14
C GLN A 464 23.59 8.88 -32.60
N THR A 465 22.66 8.91 -31.66
CA THR A 465 21.21 8.81 -31.91
C THR A 465 20.43 9.47 -30.78
N ILE A 466 19.37 10.21 -31.15
CA ILE A 466 18.31 10.68 -30.25
C ILE A 466 17.03 9.93 -30.63
N ALA A 467 16.71 8.92 -29.86
CA ALA A 467 15.55 8.06 -30.09
C ALA A 467 14.34 8.56 -29.30
N TYR A 468 13.17 8.62 -29.90
CA TYR A 468 11.96 9.18 -29.29
C TYR A 468 10.67 8.51 -29.80
N ASP A 469 9.59 8.56 -28.99
CA ASP A 469 8.25 8.22 -29.48
C ASP A 469 7.69 9.37 -30.32
N PRO A 470 7.21 9.11 -31.55
CA PRO A 470 6.65 10.16 -32.42
C PRO A 470 5.39 10.82 -31.85
N TYR A 471 4.70 10.19 -30.89
CA TYR A 471 3.52 10.74 -30.25
C TYR A 471 3.92 12.01 -29.47
N HIS A 472 3.32 13.15 -29.80
CA HIS A 472 3.62 14.50 -29.29
C HIS A 472 5.02 15.08 -29.61
N MET A 473 5.99 14.31 -30.11
CA MET A 473 7.36 14.80 -30.39
C MET A 473 7.62 15.23 -31.84
N THR A 474 6.69 15.02 -32.77
CA THR A 474 6.91 15.22 -34.21
C THR A 474 7.36 16.65 -34.56
N ALA A 475 6.79 17.67 -33.90
CA ALA A 475 7.12 19.08 -34.17
C ALA A 475 8.53 19.45 -33.69
N ILE A 476 8.95 18.94 -32.53
CA ILE A 476 10.29 19.15 -31.95
C ILE A 476 11.32 18.44 -32.82
N ALA A 477 11.07 17.19 -33.15
CA ALA A 477 11.96 16.38 -33.98
C ALA A 477 12.23 17.04 -35.32
N ALA A 478 11.19 17.55 -36.01
CA ALA A 478 11.35 18.26 -37.28
C ALA A 478 12.21 19.55 -37.19
N GLN A 479 12.21 20.23 -36.03
CA GLN A 479 13.08 21.38 -35.81
C GLN A 479 14.54 20.98 -35.57
N LEU A 480 14.76 19.91 -34.77
CA LEU A 480 16.10 19.39 -34.48
C LEU A 480 16.72 18.70 -35.70
N GLU A 481 15.93 18.02 -36.52
CA GLU A 481 16.38 17.47 -37.80
C GLU A 481 16.90 18.54 -38.77
N LYS A 482 16.26 19.73 -38.82
CA LYS A 482 16.76 20.85 -39.57
C LYS A 482 18.13 21.33 -39.09
N LYS A 483 18.43 21.14 -37.80
CA LYS A 483 19.76 21.41 -37.21
C LYS A 483 20.72 20.23 -37.37
N LYS A 484 20.34 19.18 -38.12
CA LYS A 484 21.10 17.96 -38.41
C LYS A 484 21.36 17.08 -37.16
N PHE A 485 20.47 17.09 -36.17
CA PHE A 485 20.54 16.18 -35.04
C PHE A 485 20.13 14.77 -35.48
N PRO A 486 20.76 13.71 -34.94
CA PRO A 486 20.51 12.34 -35.35
C PRO A 486 19.21 11.78 -34.73
N MET A 487 18.06 12.34 -35.16
CA MET A 487 16.74 11.98 -34.64
C MET A 487 16.22 10.68 -35.25
N VAL A 488 15.74 9.76 -34.41
CA VAL A 488 15.13 8.46 -34.81
C VAL A 488 13.83 8.22 -34.08
N SER A 489 12.72 8.09 -34.81
CA SER A 489 11.42 7.80 -34.22
C SER A 489 11.24 6.31 -33.96
N ILE A 490 10.73 5.96 -32.76
CA ILE A 490 10.44 4.60 -32.32
C ILE A 490 9.05 4.56 -31.71
N THR A 491 8.12 3.91 -32.41
CA THR A 491 6.78 3.70 -31.86
C THR A 491 6.82 2.75 -30.66
N GLN A 492 6.16 3.11 -29.55
CA GLN A 492 6.06 2.30 -28.34
C GLN A 492 5.13 1.07 -28.53
N SER A 493 5.49 0.22 -29.48
CA SER A 493 4.79 -1.04 -29.74
C SER A 493 5.50 -2.23 -29.07
N LYS A 494 4.77 -3.33 -28.85
CA LYS A 494 5.38 -4.56 -28.35
C LYS A 494 6.50 -5.05 -29.27
N ALA A 495 6.31 -4.96 -30.57
CA ALA A 495 7.29 -5.44 -31.55
C ALA A 495 8.62 -4.64 -31.47
N ASN A 496 8.55 -3.34 -31.25
CA ASN A 496 9.73 -2.48 -31.24
C ASN A 496 10.51 -2.50 -29.93
N LEU A 497 9.81 -2.61 -28.79
CA LEU A 497 10.42 -2.43 -27.47
C LEU A 497 10.58 -3.73 -26.67
N SER A 498 10.00 -4.87 -27.11
CA SER A 498 10.06 -6.12 -26.34
C SER A 498 11.49 -6.60 -26.12
N GLU A 499 12.34 -6.62 -27.17
CA GLU A 499 13.72 -7.11 -27.01
C GLU A 499 14.54 -6.18 -26.13
N ALA A 500 14.46 -4.85 -26.33
CA ALA A 500 15.16 -3.87 -25.49
C ALA A 500 14.70 -3.95 -24.02
N SER A 501 13.41 -4.23 -23.77
CA SER A 501 12.89 -4.46 -22.41
C SER A 501 13.52 -5.71 -21.77
N LYS A 502 13.57 -6.84 -22.47
CA LYS A 502 14.23 -8.07 -21.98
C LYS A 502 15.73 -7.85 -21.73
N LEU A 503 16.37 -7.02 -22.56
CA LEU A 503 17.77 -6.67 -22.39
C LEU A 503 18.01 -5.83 -21.14
N LEU A 504 17.19 -4.83 -20.86
CA LEU A 504 17.26 -4.07 -19.63
C LEU A 504 17.17 -4.98 -18.40
N GLU A 505 16.20 -5.91 -18.38
CA GLU A 505 16.05 -6.88 -17.31
C GLU A 505 17.32 -7.76 -17.16
N ARG A 506 17.88 -8.27 -18.26
CA ARG A 506 19.11 -9.06 -18.26
C ARG A 506 20.31 -8.26 -17.76
N TYR A 507 20.52 -7.04 -18.24
CA TYR A 507 21.65 -6.20 -17.85
C TYR A 507 21.60 -5.80 -16.36
N ILE A 508 20.41 -5.55 -15.83
CA ILE A 508 20.21 -5.35 -14.39
C ILE A 508 20.52 -6.64 -13.61
N TYR A 509 20.12 -7.80 -14.13
CA TYR A 509 20.37 -9.08 -13.49
C TYR A 509 21.85 -9.42 -13.45
N ASP A 510 22.58 -9.17 -14.54
CA ASP A 510 24.00 -9.47 -14.70
C ASP A 510 24.93 -8.39 -14.11
N GLY A 511 24.40 -7.22 -13.76
CA GLY A 511 25.17 -6.08 -13.28
C GLY A 511 25.89 -5.29 -14.37
N SER A 512 25.50 -5.48 -15.64
CA SER A 512 26.06 -4.75 -16.79
C SER A 512 25.38 -3.40 -17.04
N PHE A 513 24.30 -3.12 -16.34
CA PHE A 513 23.62 -1.82 -16.34
C PHE A 513 24.06 -1.03 -15.11
N ILE A 514 24.58 0.17 -15.31
CA ILE A 514 25.04 1.06 -14.25
C ILE A 514 24.28 2.38 -14.38
N TYR A 515 23.73 2.89 -13.27
CA TYR A 515 23.01 4.18 -13.28
C TYR A 515 23.47 5.07 -12.11
N ASP A 516 23.23 6.34 -12.22
CA ASP A 516 23.68 7.41 -11.32
C ASP A 516 23.00 7.44 -9.93
N GLY A 517 22.20 6.42 -9.59
CA GLY A 517 21.42 6.41 -8.36
C GLY A 517 20.17 7.29 -8.40
N ASN A 518 19.71 7.69 -9.56
CA ASN A 518 18.54 8.55 -9.78
C ASN A 518 17.27 7.98 -9.14
N LYS A 519 16.70 8.70 -8.17
CA LYS A 519 15.54 8.24 -7.40
C LYS A 519 14.23 8.26 -8.17
N THR A 520 14.12 9.12 -9.19
CA THR A 520 12.96 9.10 -10.10
C THR A 520 12.96 7.84 -10.97
N PHE A 521 14.13 7.40 -11.44
CA PHE A 521 14.28 6.14 -12.15
C PHE A 521 14.00 4.93 -11.26
N GLU A 522 14.52 4.90 -10.02
CA GLU A 522 14.23 3.82 -9.05
C GLU A 522 12.73 3.70 -8.78
N TRP A 523 12.07 4.83 -8.58
CA TRP A 523 10.62 4.85 -8.40
C TRP A 523 9.88 4.36 -9.64
N ALA A 524 10.26 4.82 -10.83
CA ALA A 524 9.66 4.37 -12.09
C ALA A 524 9.85 2.85 -12.31
N ALA A 525 11.03 2.33 -12.00
CA ALA A 525 11.32 0.90 -12.05
C ALA A 525 10.42 0.08 -11.11
N SER A 526 10.13 0.62 -9.92
CA SER A 526 9.22 0.00 -8.96
C SER A 526 7.75 0.00 -9.42
N CYS A 527 7.37 0.90 -10.32
CA CYS A 527 6.02 1.03 -10.89
C CYS A 527 5.83 0.22 -12.18
N ALA A 528 6.93 -0.20 -12.81
CA ALA A 528 6.89 -0.89 -14.09
C ALA A 528 6.41 -2.33 -13.96
N VAL A 529 5.40 -2.71 -14.75
CA VAL A 529 4.88 -4.08 -14.88
C VAL A 529 4.91 -4.50 -16.35
N VAL A 530 4.83 -5.80 -16.62
CA VAL A 530 4.83 -6.33 -17.98
C VAL A 530 3.61 -7.18 -18.27
N LYS A 531 3.15 -7.10 -19.53
CA LYS A 531 2.22 -8.05 -20.12
C LYS A 531 2.93 -8.82 -21.21
N THR A 532 2.90 -10.14 -21.11
CA THR A 532 3.43 -11.04 -22.13
C THR A 532 2.30 -11.47 -23.08
N ASP A 533 2.58 -11.56 -24.38
CA ASP A 533 1.67 -12.13 -25.35
C ASP A 533 2.01 -13.61 -25.65
N ASP A 534 1.19 -14.26 -26.49
CA ASP A 534 1.35 -15.69 -26.86
C ASP A 534 2.67 -15.96 -27.58
N HIS A 535 3.34 -14.94 -28.12
CA HIS A 535 4.65 -15.03 -28.78
C HIS A 535 5.81 -14.65 -27.84
N SER A 536 5.58 -14.54 -26.55
CA SER A 536 6.55 -14.14 -25.54
C SER A 536 7.10 -12.72 -25.71
N ASN A 537 6.43 -11.84 -26.47
CA ASN A 537 6.75 -10.42 -26.47
C ASN A 537 6.21 -9.77 -25.21
N ILE A 538 7.00 -8.92 -24.60
CA ILE A 538 6.59 -8.16 -23.41
C ILE A 538 6.27 -6.72 -23.77
N LYS A 539 5.30 -6.13 -23.07
CA LYS A 539 5.03 -4.70 -23.06
C LYS A 539 5.12 -4.19 -21.64
N VAL A 540 6.00 -3.24 -21.41
CA VAL A 540 6.08 -2.52 -20.14
C VAL A 540 4.94 -1.50 -20.07
N PHE A 541 4.26 -1.43 -18.93
CA PHE A 541 3.17 -0.49 -18.69
C PHE A 541 3.05 -0.21 -17.18
N ARG A 542 2.20 0.76 -16.80
CA ARG A 542 1.82 1.07 -15.42
C ARG A 542 0.35 0.71 -15.20
N GLU A 543 -0.01 0.24 -14.02
CA GLU A 543 -1.40 -0.12 -13.69
C GLU A 543 -2.26 1.09 -13.36
N ASN A 544 -1.66 2.13 -12.77
CA ASN A 544 -2.35 3.36 -12.40
C ASN A 544 -1.64 4.60 -12.96
N HIS A 545 -2.31 5.31 -13.86
CA HIS A 545 -1.77 6.49 -14.53
C HIS A 545 -1.60 7.71 -13.59
N ASN A 546 -2.39 7.79 -12.50
CA ASN A 546 -2.38 8.95 -11.61
C ASN A 546 -1.24 8.92 -10.57
N THR A 547 -0.80 7.71 -10.17
CA THR A 547 0.11 7.53 -9.04
C THR A 547 1.37 6.76 -9.37
N GLN A 548 1.44 6.17 -10.56
CA GLN A 548 2.58 5.42 -11.06
C GLN A 548 3.16 6.10 -12.28
N LYS A 549 4.46 6.29 -12.31
CA LYS A 549 5.22 6.83 -13.43
C LYS A 549 6.25 5.80 -13.87
N ILE A 550 6.42 5.64 -15.19
CA ILE A 550 7.40 4.71 -15.78
C ILE A 550 8.26 5.37 -16.86
N ASP A 551 8.09 6.65 -17.06
CA ASP A 551 8.68 7.44 -18.16
C ASP A 551 10.22 7.30 -18.21
N PRO A 552 10.99 7.38 -17.08
CA PRO A 552 12.44 7.13 -17.10
C PRO A 552 12.80 5.70 -17.56
N VAL A 553 11.98 4.70 -17.23
CA VAL A 553 12.19 3.31 -17.67
C VAL A 553 11.92 3.17 -19.17
N ILE A 554 10.89 3.82 -19.69
CA ILE A 554 10.58 3.82 -21.12
C ILE A 554 11.68 4.54 -21.90
N ALA A 555 12.15 5.70 -21.44
CA ALA A 555 13.27 6.40 -22.04
C ALA A 555 14.54 5.53 -22.10
N THR A 556 14.82 4.76 -21.04
CA THR A 556 15.92 3.78 -21.01
C THR A 556 15.75 2.68 -22.05
N ILE A 557 14.55 2.11 -22.16
CA ILE A 557 14.26 1.05 -23.15
C ILE A 557 14.40 1.59 -24.58
N ILE A 558 13.94 2.82 -24.83
CA ILE A 558 14.09 3.50 -26.12
C ILE A 558 15.59 3.68 -26.45
N ALA A 559 16.41 4.15 -25.50
CA ALA A 559 17.85 4.29 -25.70
C ALA A 559 18.53 2.95 -26.01
N LEU A 560 18.23 1.91 -25.22
CA LEU A 560 18.78 0.57 -25.40
C LEU A 560 18.40 -0.05 -26.74
N SER A 561 17.20 0.20 -27.26
CA SER A 561 16.78 -0.33 -28.56
C SER A 561 17.66 0.15 -29.70
N MET A 562 18.29 1.33 -29.57
CA MET A 562 19.20 1.90 -30.57
C MET A 562 20.67 1.51 -30.32
N ALA A 563 21.10 1.38 -29.08
CA ALA A 563 22.47 1.01 -28.75
C ALA A 563 22.85 -0.38 -29.30
N GLU A 564 21.93 -1.36 -29.29
CA GLU A 564 22.17 -2.70 -29.85
C GLU A 564 22.31 -2.73 -31.38
N ILE A 565 21.62 -1.84 -32.08
CA ILE A 565 21.72 -1.78 -33.56
C ILE A 565 23.13 -1.36 -33.98
N GLN A 566 23.80 -0.55 -33.14
CA GLN A 566 25.15 -0.04 -33.45
C GLN A 566 26.27 -1.05 -33.11
N GLU A 567 26.08 -1.94 -32.15
CA GLU A 567 27.09 -2.94 -31.75
C GLU A 567 27.28 -4.11 -32.73
N LYS A 568 26.46 -4.24 -33.75
CA LYS A 568 26.68 -5.24 -34.80
C LYS A 568 27.28 -4.62 -36.08
N PRO A 569 28.61 -4.40 -36.18
CA PRO A 569 29.20 -4.31 -37.47
C PRO A 569 28.96 -5.67 -38.14
N LYS A 570 28.08 -5.71 -39.12
CA LYS A 570 27.95 -6.87 -40.01
C LYS A 570 29.32 -7.10 -40.64
N LYS A 571 30.16 -7.92 -40.01
CA LYS A 571 31.27 -8.55 -40.75
C LYS A 571 30.61 -9.38 -41.84
N SER A 572 30.55 -8.80 -43.04
CA SER A 572 30.17 -9.54 -44.21
C SER A 572 31.10 -10.76 -44.28
N PRO A 573 30.60 -12.01 -44.37
CA PRO A 573 31.45 -13.18 -44.55
C PRO A 573 32.26 -13.12 -45.85
N TYR A 574 32.07 -12.09 -46.66
CA TYR A 574 32.72 -11.90 -48.00
C TYR A 574 33.90 -10.90 -47.98
N THR A 575 34.31 -10.32 -46.86
CA THR A 575 35.47 -9.44 -46.77
C THR A 575 36.77 -10.14 -46.34
N GLY A 576 36.84 -11.43 -46.44
CA GLY A 576 38.11 -12.16 -46.34
C GLY A 576 38.87 -12.12 -47.67
N ARG A 577 40.13 -11.63 -47.62
CA ARG A 577 41.10 -11.58 -48.74
C ARG A 577 41.51 -12.99 -49.22
N ASN A 578 40.57 -13.87 -49.63
CA ASN A 578 40.79 -15.08 -50.38
C ASN A 578 39.48 -15.45 -51.10
N GLY A 579 39.35 -14.86 -52.31
CA GLY A 579 38.27 -15.20 -53.22
C GLY A 579 38.27 -16.68 -53.54
N ARG A 580 37.17 -17.35 -53.16
CA ARG A 580 36.74 -18.59 -53.87
C ARG A 580 35.38 -18.28 -54.47
N GLY A 581 35.34 -18.40 -55.81
CA GLY A 581 34.19 -18.09 -56.61
C GLY A 581 32.94 -18.93 -56.29
N LEU A 582 31.82 -18.45 -56.81
CA LEU A 582 30.55 -19.17 -56.83
C LEU A 582 30.74 -20.59 -57.38
N ILE A 583 30.33 -21.61 -56.62
CA ILE A 583 30.06 -22.93 -57.15
C ILE A 583 28.57 -22.90 -57.54
N VAL A 584 28.33 -22.88 -58.84
CA VAL A 584 27.02 -23.17 -59.41
C VAL A 584 26.95 -24.70 -59.52
N LEU A 585 26.01 -25.33 -58.85
CA LEU A 585 25.65 -26.74 -59.05
C LEU A 585 24.56 -26.78 -60.11
N ASP A 586 24.82 -27.47 -61.16
CA ASP A 586 23.87 -27.88 -62.20
C ASP A 586 22.78 -28.83 -61.68
#